data_96a23df3a7538b64dd1d97976eb2ed37
#
_entry.id   96a23df3a7538b64dd1d97976eb2ed37
#
_cell.length_a   1.000
_cell.length_b   1.000
_cell.length_c   1.000
_cell.angle_alpha   90.00
_cell.angle_beta   90.00
_cell.angle_gamma   90.00
#
_symmetry.space_group_name_H-M   'P 1'
#
loop_
_entity.id
_entity.type
_entity.pdbx_description
1 polymer ?
#
loop_
_entity_poly.entity_id
_entity_poly.type
_entity_poly.pdbx_seq_one_letter_code
_entity_poly.pdbx_strand_id
1 'polypeptide(L)'
;YIIIKEIKFKERKEKIMELRVLNYFLAIAREQSIVHAAESLHLSQPTLSTQIKGLEEELGKQLLIRGTKGSRKITLTEEGMILRKRAEEILDLVRRTENEITMSDDIVMGDVYIGTGETDGVRLIARAAQVLQTRHPGIHYHICSGNSAYVSEYMDKGLIDFGIVFGDVDLKKYNALETSYSETWAF
;
A
#
# COMPACT_ATOMS: atom_id res chain seq x y z
N TYR A 1 16.88 -15.05 -44.01
CA TYR A 1 15.78 -15.90 -43.53
C TYR A 1 15.69 -15.69 -42.00
N ILE A 2 14.60 -15.09 -41.54
CA ILE A 2 14.32 -14.94 -40.09
C ILE A 2 13.50 -16.17 -39.70
N ILE A 3 14.07 -17.06 -38.90
CA ILE A 3 13.34 -18.21 -38.34
C ILE A 3 12.65 -17.72 -37.06
N ILE A 4 11.34 -17.48 -37.14
CA ILE A 4 10.53 -17.20 -35.97
C ILE A 4 10.13 -18.54 -35.36
N LYS A 5 10.73 -18.86 -34.21
CA LYS A 5 10.31 -20.02 -33.42
C LYS A 5 8.90 -19.75 -32.89
N GLU A 6 7.93 -20.59 -33.24
CA GLU A 6 6.56 -20.50 -32.71
C GLU A 6 6.60 -20.46 -31.20
N ILE A 7 6.33 -19.31 -30.61
CA ILE A 7 6.10 -19.18 -29.17
C ILE A 7 4.66 -19.65 -28.96
N LYS A 8 4.49 -20.87 -28.50
CA LYS A 8 3.19 -21.33 -28.00
C LYS A 8 2.84 -20.49 -26.78
N PHE A 9 2.08 -19.43 -26.98
CA PHE A 9 1.36 -18.77 -25.91
C PHE A 9 0.37 -19.80 -25.34
N LYS A 10 0.72 -20.34 -24.18
CA LYS A 10 -0.26 -21.07 -23.37
C LYS A 10 -1.31 -20.03 -22.98
N GLU A 11 -2.52 -20.14 -23.53
CA GLU A 11 -3.64 -19.29 -23.11
C GLU A 11 -3.78 -19.43 -21.58
N ARG A 12 -3.17 -18.51 -20.86
CA ARG A 12 -3.55 -18.26 -19.48
C ARG A 12 -4.93 -17.61 -19.60
N LYS A 13 -5.98 -18.32 -19.21
CA LYS A 13 -7.23 -17.66 -18.86
C LYS A 13 -6.81 -16.50 -17.98
N GLU A 14 -7.08 -15.28 -18.41
CA GLU A 14 -6.81 -14.07 -17.61
C GLU A 14 -7.65 -14.21 -16.34
N LYS A 15 -7.00 -14.72 -15.31
CA LYS A 15 -7.54 -14.73 -13.97
C LYS A 15 -7.15 -13.39 -13.37
N ILE A 16 -8.09 -12.47 -13.35
CA ILE A 16 -7.88 -11.13 -12.78
C ILE A 16 -8.18 -11.22 -11.29
N MET A 17 -7.17 -10.98 -10.49
CA MET A 17 -7.30 -10.87 -9.03
C MET A 17 -8.29 -9.75 -8.67
N GLU A 18 -9.36 -10.07 -7.98
CA GLU A 18 -10.39 -9.09 -7.60
C GLU A 18 -9.93 -8.25 -6.39
N LEU A 19 -10.10 -6.93 -6.46
CA LEU A 19 -9.79 -6.02 -5.35
C LEU A 19 -10.51 -6.40 -4.05
N ARG A 20 -11.75 -6.88 -4.17
CA ARG A 20 -12.53 -7.37 -3.03
C ARG A 20 -11.84 -8.53 -2.32
N VAL A 21 -11.24 -9.46 -3.06
CA VAL A 21 -10.56 -10.63 -2.49
C VAL A 21 -9.26 -10.22 -1.81
N LEU A 22 -8.59 -9.17 -2.31
CA LEU A 22 -7.43 -8.57 -1.60
C LEU A 22 -7.85 -8.00 -0.23
N ASN A 23 -8.97 -7.28 -0.16
CA ASN A 23 -9.52 -6.81 1.12
C ASN A 23 -9.81 -7.96 2.08
N TYR A 24 -10.37 -9.07 1.59
CA TYR A 24 -10.63 -10.27 2.38
C TYR A 24 -9.33 -10.87 2.94
N PHE A 25 -8.33 -10.97 2.10
CA PHE A 25 -7.01 -11.47 2.50
C PHE A 25 -6.37 -10.58 3.58
N LEU A 26 -6.40 -9.25 3.42
CA LEU A 26 -5.88 -8.31 4.40
C LEU A 26 -6.63 -8.38 5.74
N ALA A 27 -7.95 -8.55 5.72
CA ALA A 27 -8.73 -8.73 6.93
C ALA A 27 -8.28 -9.99 7.70
N ILE A 28 -8.07 -11.13 7.00
CA ILE A 28 -7.55 -12.35 7.64
C ILE A 28 -6.14 -12.14 8.19
N ALA A 29 -5.29 -11.46 7.45
CA ALA A 29 -3.92 -11.18 7.88
C ALA A 29 -3.87 -10.31 9.15
N ARG A 30 -4.81 -9.36 9.29
CA ARG A 30 -4.96 -8.50 10.45
C ARG A 30 -5.53 -9.23 11.65
N GLU A 31 -6.65 -9.92 11.46
CA GLU A 31 -7.37 -10.62 12.55
C GLU A 31 -6.68 -11.93 12.96
N GLN A 32 -5.80 -12.47 12.13
CA GLN A 32 -5.15 -13.78 12.32
C GLN A 32 -6.14 -14.93 12.56
N SER A 33 -7.39 -14.74 12.09
CA SER A 33 -8.53 -15.64 12.28
C SER A 33 -9.52 -15.45 11.13
N ILE A 34 -9.89 -16.55 10.46
CA ILE A 34 -10.93 -16.48 9.40
C ILE A 34 -12.30 -16.16 10.00
N VAL A 35 -12.58 -16.61 11.22
CA VAL A 35 -13.87 -16.36 11.87
C VAL A 35 -14.01 -14.87 12.18
N HIS A 36 -13.04 -14.27 12.88
CA HIS A 36 -13.09 -12.85 13.23
C HIS A 36 -13.05 -11.97 11.97
N ALA A 37 -12.25 -12.33 10.97
CA ALA A 37 -12.25 -11.62 9.69
C ALA A 37 -13.61 -11.69 8.98
N ALA A 38 -14.27 -12.84 8.99
CA ALA A 38 -15.61 -12.97 8.41
C ALA A 38 -16.64 -12.11 9.14
N GLU A 39 -16.59 -12.09 10.48
CA GLU A 39 -17.43 -11.22 11.31
C GLU A 39 -17.19 -9.72 10.98
N SER A 40 -15.94 -9.27 10.92
CA SER A 40 -15.59 -7.88 10.61
C SER A 40 -16.01 -7.46 9.19
N LEU A 41 -16.08 -8.41 8.27
CA LEU A 41 -16.51 -8.20 6.88
C LEU A 41 -18.01 -8.44 6.64
N HIS A 42 -18.76 -8.82 7.67
CA HIS A 42 -20.17 -9.22 7.58
C HIS A 42 -20.40 -10.36 6.58
N LEU A 43 -19.48 -11.32 6.52
CA LEU A 43 -19.54 -12.49 5.67
C LEU A 43 -19.68 -13.78 6.47
N SER A 44 -20.17 -14.86 5.82
CA SER A 44 -20.06 -16.18 6.40
C SER A 44 -18.60 -16.70 6.30
N GLN A 45 -18.16 -17.41 7.34
CA GLN A 45 -16.81 -18.02 7.35
C GLN A 45 -16.58 -18.96 6.15
N PRO A 46 -17.56 -19.82 5.71
CA PRO A 46 -17.39 -20.63 4.52
C PRO A 46 -17.17 -19.80 3.25
N THR A 47 -17.90 -18.69 3.09
CA THR A 47 -17.75 -17.79 1.94
C THR A 47 -16.33 -17.21 1.91
N LEU A 48 -15.86 -16.63 3.02
CA LEU A 48 -14.53 -16.06 3.11
C LEU A 48 -13.45 -17.11 2.84
N SER A 49 -13.58 -18.30 3.41
CA SER A 49 -12.66 -19.42 3.20
C SER A 49 -12.58 -19.86 1.75
N THR A 50 -13.72 -19.90 1.04
CA THR A 50 -13.79 -20.26 -0.38
C THR A 50 -13.13 -19.21 -1.25
N GLN A 51 -13.34 -17.92 -0.97
CA GLN A 51 -12.71 -16.82 -1.72
C GLN A 51 -11.18 -16.84 -1.60
N ILE A 52 -10.67 -17.07 -0.41
CA ILE A 52 -9.20 -17.16 -0.21
C ILE A 52 -8.62 -18.41 -0.86
N LYS A 53 -9.31 -19.55 -0.77
CA LYS A 53 -8.89 -20.77 -1.45
C LYS A 53 -8.83 -20.56 -2.97
N GLY A 54 -9.83 -19.89 -3.54
CA GLY A 54 -9.83 -19.49 -4.95
C GLY A 54 -8.64 -18.64 -5.33
N LEU A 55 -8.26 -17.66 -4.50
CA LEU A 55 -7.08 -16.83 -4.70
C LEU A 55 -5.78 -17.66 -4.65
N GLU A 56 -5.65 -18.57 -3.68
CA GLU A 56 -4.49 -19.47 -3.57
C GLU A 56 -4.39 -20.40 -4.80
N GLU A 57 -5.50 -20.93 -5.28
CA GLU A 57 -5.56 -21.75 -6.51
C GLU A 57 -5.21 -20.93 -7.75
N GLU A 58 -5.66 -19.69 -7.82
CA GLU A 58 -5.37 -18.77 -8.92
C GLU A 58 -3.88 -18.44 -9.02
N LEU A 59 -3.26 -18.14 -7.88
CA LEU A 59 -1.84 -17.84 -7.79
C LEU A 59 -0.95 -19.10 -7.85
N GLY A 60 -1.54 -20.28 -7.62
CA GLY A 60 -0.81 -21.55 -7.51
C GLY A 60 0.12 -21.59 -6.28
N LYS A 61 -0.19 -20.82 -5.26
CA LYS A 61 0.61 -20.65 -4.05
C LYS A 61 -0.27 -20.62 -2.81
N GLN A 62 0.21 -21.21 -1.73
CA GLN A 62 -0.42 -21.10 -0.43
C GLN A 62 0.00 -19.76 0.20
N LEU A 63 -0.98 -19.00 0.67
CA LEU A 63 -0.77 -17.66 1.27
C LEU A 63 -0.90 -17.70 2.80
N LEU A 64 -1.67 -18.64 3.32
CA LEU A 64 -1.99 -18.77 4.73
C LEU A 64 -1.49 -20.10 5.30
N ILE A 65 -0.85 -20.04 6.44
CA ILE A 65 -0.53 -21.20 7.28
C ILE A 65 -1.64 -21.30 8.34
N ARG A 66 -2.42 -22.37 8.27
CA ARG A 66 -3.46 -22.66 9.24
C ARG A 66 -2.85 -23.41 10.43
N GLY A 67 -3.07 -22.92 11.63
CA GLY A 67 -2.59 -23.58 12.85
C GLY A 67 -3.09 -25.01 12.98
N THR A 68 -2.26 -25.87 13.56
CA THR A 68 -2.58 -27.27 13.90
C THR A 68 -3.50 -27.36 15.12
N LYS A 69 -4.01 -28.58 15.44
CA LYS A 69 -4.85 -28.85 16.61
C LYS A 69 -4.26 -28.22 17.88
N GLY A 70 -4.89 -27.16 18.39
CA GLY A 70 -4.49 -26.40 19.59
C GLY A 70 -4.21 -24.92 19.37
N SER A 71 -3.89 -24.48 18.16
CA SER A 71 -3.78 -23.06 17.84
C SER A 71 -4.59 -22.76 16.57
N ARG A 72 -5.67 -21.99 16.71
CA ARG A 72 -6.48 -21.51 15.57
C ARG A 72 -5.87 -20.27 14.89
N LYS A 73 -4.67 -19.88 15.32
CA LYS A 73 -4.00 -18.68 14.80
C LYS A 73 -3.53 -18.92 13.37
N ILE A 74 -3.90 -18.01 12.50
CA ILE A 74 -3.44 -17.98 11.10
C ILE A 74 -2.23 -17.09 11.01
N THR A 75 -1.21 -17.56 10.28
CA THR A 75 -0.03 -16.78 9.93
C THR A 75 0.14 -16.76 8.41
N LEU A 76 0.91 -15.81 7.91
CA LEU A 76 1.21 -15.70 6.48
C LEU A 76 2.39 -16.59 6.10
N THR A 77 2.34 -17.14 4.89
CA THR A 77 3.52 -17.69 4.22
C THR A 77 4.43 -16.54 3.74
N GLU A 78 5.58 -16.85 3.17
CA GLU A 78 6.45 -15.87 2.53
C GLU A 78 5.72 -15.18 1.38
N GLU A 79 5.03 -15.95 0.52
CA GLU A 79 4.19 -15.42 -0.55
C GLU A 79 3.01 -14.59 -0.01
N GLY A 80 2.45 -15.00 1.12
CA GLY A 80 1.41 -14.24 1.81
C GLY A 80 1.92 -12.89 2.33
N MET A 81 3.15 -12.81 2.83
CA MET A 81 3.76 -11.54 3.24
C MET A 81 4.00 -10.61 2.04
N ILE A 82 4.46 -11.15 0.92
CA ILE A 82 4.61 -10.39 -0.33
C ILE A 82 3.25 -9.86 -0.78
N LEU A 83 2.23 -10.73 -0.82
CA LEU A 83 0.89 -10.33 -1.23
C LEU A 83 0.31 -9.27 -0.30
N ARG A 84 0.49 -9.40 1.02
CA ARG A 84 0.02 -8.40 1.99
C ARG A 84 0.54 -7.01 1.64
N LYS A 85 1.87 -6.89 1.48
CA LYS A 85 2.49 -5.61 1.12
C LYS A 85 1.89 -5.03 -0.17
N ARG A 86 1.77 -5.86 -1.22
CA ARG A 86 1.25 -5.41 -2.52
C ARG A 86 -0.25 -5.11 -2.49
N ALA A 87 -1.03 -5.88 -1.75
CA ALA A 87 -2.46 -5.63 -1.60
C ALA A 87 -2.74 -4.29 -0.88
N GLU A 88 -1.97 -3.96 0.16
CA GLU A 88 -2.03 -2.66 0.83
C GLU A 88 -1.73 -1.51 -0.16
N GLU A 89 -0.66 -1.62 -0.97
CA GLU A 89 -0.29 -0.65 -2.00
C GLU A 89 -1.39 -0.48 -3.07
N ILE A 90 -1.92 -1.59 -3.59
CA ILE A 90 -2.96 -1.58 -4.64
C ILE A 90 -4.25 -0.92 -4.13
N LEU A 91 -4.73 -1.32 -2.96
CA LEU A 91 -5.98 -0.80 -2.41
C LEU A 91 -5.86 0.68 -2.01
N ASP A 92 -4.67 1.11 -1.56
CA ASP A 92 -4.41 2.51 -1.30
C ASP A 92 -4.46 3.34 -2.58
N LEU A 93 -3.85 2.86 -3.67
CA LEU A 93 -3.89 3.52 -4.96
C LEU A 93 -5.31 3.60 -5.54
N VAL A 94 -6.10 2.53 -5.41
CA VAL A 94 -7.53 2.54 -5.81
C VAL A 94 -8.30 3.62 -5.07
N ARG A 95 -8.16 3.67 -3.73
CA ARG A 95 -8.84 4.67 -2.90
C ARG A 95 -8.46 6.11 -3.30
N ARG A 96 -7.18 6.35 -3.57
CA ARG A 96 -6.71 7.67 -4.06
C ARG A 96 -7.34 8.02 -5.39
N THR A 97 -7.35 7.08 -6.33
CA THR A 97 -7.94 7.29 -7.66
C THR A 97 -9.44 7.61 -7.55
N GLU A 98 -10.16 6.88 -6.69
CA GLU A 98 -11.58 7.16 -6.43
C GLU A 98 -11.78 8.56 -5.86
N ASN A 99 -10.95 8.97 -4.89
CA ASN A 99 -11.00 10.29 -4.30
C ASN A 99 -10.72 11.39 -5.34
N GLU A 100 -9.66 11.26 -6.14
CA GLU A 100 -9.31 12.22 -7.19
C GLU A 100 -10.44 12.42 -8.22
N ILE A 101 -11.15 11.36 -8.57
CA ILE A 101 -12.25 11.42 -9.54
C ILE A 101 -13.53 12.00 -8.92
N THR A 102 -13.77 11.73 -7.63
CA THR A 102 -15.03 12.10 -6.97
C THR A 102 -15.01 13.51 -6.36
N MET A 103 -13.82 14.12 -6.21
CA MET A 103 -13.69 15.47 -5.68
C MET A 103 -14.28 16.51 -6.64
N SER A 104 -15.18 17.34 -6.12
CA SER A 104 -15.64 18.53 -6.83
C SER A 104 -14.60 19.65 -6.70
N ASP A 105 -14.40 20.42 -7.78
CA ASP A 105 -13.38 21.49 -7.90
C ASP A 105 -13.49 22.62 -6.85
N ASP A 106 -14.62 22.70 -6.14
CA ASP A 106 -14.91 23.83 -5.23
C ASP A 106 -14.52 23.59 -3.76
N ILE A 107 -14.16 22.36 -3.36
CA ILE A 107 -13.84 22.05 -1.96
C ILE A 107 -12.44 21.44 -1.88
N VAL A 108 -11.49 22.17 -1.30
CA VAL A 108 -10.14 21.68 -1.04
C VAL A 108 -10.17 20.72 0.16
N MET A 109 -10.27 19.44 -0.13
CA MET A 109 -10.26 18.35 0.86
C MET A 109 -9.59 17.12 0.28
N GLY A 110 -9.18 16.21 1.12
CA GLY A 110 -8.57 14.94 0.71
C GLY A 110 -7.40 14.50 1.58
N ASP A 111 -6.78 13.43 1.14
CA ASP A 111 -5.65 12.80 1.83
C ASP A 111 -4.32 13.23 1.19
N VAL A 112 -3.36 13.65 2.00
CA VAL A 112 -1.99 13.98 1.58
C VAL A 112 -1.05 13.00 2.26
N TYR A 113 -0.26 12.28 1.46
CA TYR A 113 0.66 11.26 1.94
C TYR A 113 2.10 11.74 1.85
N ILE A 114 2.80 11.69 2.97
CA ILE A 114 4.14 12.24 3.11
C ILE A 114 5.09 11.15 3.60
N GLY A 115 6.11 10.85 2.82
CA GLY A 115 7.20 9.96 3.20
C GLY A 115 8.36 10.74 3.80
N THR A 116 8.87 10.30 4.96
CA THR A 116 9.99 10.97 5.61
C THR A 116 10.80 10.00 6.47
N GLY A 117 12.06 10.32 6.71
CA GLY A 117 12.84 9.70 7.76
C GLY A 117 12.44 10.20 9.16
N GLU A 118 12.95 9.55 10.19
CA GLU A 118 12.81 9.98 11.58
C GLU A 118 13.78 11.15 11.86
N THR A 119 13.46 12.32 11.33
CA THR A 119 14.30 13.51 11.36
C THR A 119 13.52 14.73 11.81
N ASP A 120 14.21 15.75 12.30
CA ASP A 120 13.57 17.02 12.66
C ASP A 120 12.94 17.76 11.47
N GLY A 121 13.26 17.37 10.23
CA GLY A 121 12.62 17.86 9.00
C GLY A 121 11.09 17.67 9.00
N VAL A 122 10.58 16.67 9.72
CA VAL A 122 9.14 16.47 9.94
C VAL A 122 8.47 17.70 10.56
N ARG A 123 9.17 18.46 11.39
CA ARG A 123 8.61 19.68 12.04
C ARG A 123 8.23 20.76 11.03
N LEU A 124 9.00 20.85 9.93
CA LEU A 124 8.68 21.79 8.85
C LEU A 124 7.34 21.45 8.21
N ILE A 125 7.16 20.16 7.89
CA ILE A 125 5.91 19.64 7.33
C ILE A 125 4.75 19.79 8.32
N ALA A 126 4.96 19.45 9.58
CA ALA A 126 3.91 19.59 10.60
C ALA A 126 3.41 21.04 10.74
N ARG A 127 4.31 22.03 10.67
CA ARG A 127 3.93 23.46 10.67
C ARG A 127 3.17 23.84 9.41
N ALA A 128 3.61 23.41 8.24
CA ALA A 128 2.92 23.67 6.99
C ALA A 128 1.52 23.04 6.98
N ALA A 129 1.41 21.78 7.41
CA ALA A 129 0.16 21.05 7.56
C ALA A 129 -0.81 21.79 8.52
N GLN A 130 -0.32 22.22 9.67
CA GLN A 130 -1.14 22.99 10.63
C GLN A 130 -1.71 24.28 10.02
N VAL A 131 -0.92 25.03 9.27
CA VAL A 131 -1.36 26.25 8.60
C VAL A 131 -2.40 25.94 7.52
N LEU A 132 -2.16 24.92 6.70
CA LEU A 132 -3.10 24.51 5.65
C LEU A 132 -4.40 23.94 6.23
N GLN A 133 -4.33 23.14 7.28
CA GLN A 133 -5.50 22.54 7.92
C GLN A 133 -6.42 23.60 8.56
N THR A 134 -5.86 24.74 9.00
CA THR A 134 -6.65 25.88 9.49
C THR A 134 -7.49 26.50 8.37
N ARG A 135 -6.99 26.51 7.13
CA ARG A 135 -7.66 27.06 5.95
C ARG A 135 -8.54 26.04 5.25
N HIS A 136 -8.13 24.79 5.26
CA HIS A 136 -8.75 23.66 4.56
C HIS A 136 -8.89 22.48 5.52
N PRO A 137 -9.87 22.48 6.45
CA PRO A 137 -10.02 21.47 7.49
C PRO A 137 -10.34 20.07 6.96
N GLY A 138 -10.76 19.96 5.69
CA GLY A 138 -11.01 18.70 5.00
C GLY A 138 -9.75 17.97 4.48
N ILE A 139 -8.53 18.55 4.68
CA ILE A 139 -7.28 17.89 4.31
C ILE A 139 -6.79 16.99 5.46
N HIS A 140 -6.53 15.73 5.17
CA HIS A 140 -5.98 14.77 6.09
C HIS A 140 -4.53 14.42 5.70
N TYR A 141 -3.62 14.40 6.67
CA TYR A 141 -2.21 14.11 6.45
C TYR A 141 -1.84 12.73 6.96
N HIS A 142 -1.20 11.94 6.11
CA HIS A 142 -0.67 10.61 6.43
C HIS A 142 0.84 10.64 6.33
N ILE A 143 1.53 10.33 7.42
CA ILE A 143 3.00 10.34 7.45
C ILE A 143 3.49 8.89 7.48
N CYS A 144 4.30 8.52 6.49
CA CYS A 144 4.96 7.24 6.37
C CYS A 144 6.44 7.39 6.70
N SER A 145 6.94 6.65 7.70
CA SER A 145 8.35 6.68 8.07
C SER A 145 9.17 5.67 7.27
N GLY A 146 10.33 6.09 6.75
CA GLY A 146 11.24 5.25 5.99
C GLY A 146 12.51 5.99 5.59
N ASN A 147 13.52 5.25 5.13
CA ASN A 147 14.74 5.85 4.60
C ASN A 147 14.50 6.45 3.20
N SER A 148 15.48 7.21 2.67
CA SER A 148 15.37 7.88 1.37
C SER A 148 15.06 6.91 0.21
N ALA A 149 15.58 5.68 0.25
CA ALA A 149 15.30 4.66 -0.77
C ALA A 149 13.83 4.21 -0.73
N TYR A 150 13.29 3.98 0.47
CA TYR A 150 11.87 3.67 0.67
C TYR A 150 10.98 4.81 0.18
N VAL A 151 11.29 6.04 0.57
CA VAL A 151 10.52 7.24 0.16
C VAL A 151 10.51 7.37 -1.36
N SER A 152 11.68 7.24 -2.02
CA SER A 152 11.78 7.31 -3.48
C SER A 152 10.99 6.18 -4.18
N GLU A 153 11.07 4.94 -3.66
CA GLU A 153 10.29 3.81 -4.19
C GLU A 153 8.78 4.08 -4.14
N TYR A 154 8.30 4.64 -3.03
CA TYR A 154 6.88 4.92 -2.83
C TYR A 154 6.40 6.12 -3.65
N MET A 155 7.24 7.13 -3.86
CA MET A 155 6.97 8.22 -4.81
C MET A 155 6.87 7.70 -6.25
N ASP A 156 7.81 6.87 -6.69
CA ASP A 156 7.80 6.27 -8.03
C ASP A 156 6.52 5.42 -8.28
N LYS A 157 5.93 4.86 -7.23
CA LYS A 157 4.68 4.10 -7.29
C LYS A 157 3.41 4.95 -7.15
N GLY A 158 3.53 6.26 -6.90
CA GLY A 158 2.38 7.13 -6.64
C GLY A 158 1.68 6.87 -5.31
N LEU A 159 2.37 6.25 -4.34
CA LEU A 159 1.82 5.92 -3.02
C LEU A 159 2.03 7.02 -1.98
N ILE A 160 2.92 7.97 -2.25
CA ILE A 160 3.11 9.20 -1.48
C ILE A 160 3.20 10.39 -2.42
N ASP A 161 2.73 11.55 -1.96
CA ASP A 161 2.64 12.78 -2.73
C ASP A 161 3.86 13.68 -2.50
N PHE A 162 4.42 13.63 -1.28
CA PHE A 162 5.61 14.40 -0.90
C PHE A 162 6.62 13.50 -0.20
N GLY A 163 7.90 13.70 -0.51
CA GLY A 163 9.00 12.99 0.14
C GLY A 163 10.01 13.97 0.74
N ILE A 164 10.41 13.74 2.00
CA ILE A 164 11.59 14.36 2.58
C ILE A 164 12.72 13.35 2.48
N VAL A 165 13.73 13.68 1.71
CA VAL A 165 14.87 12.81 1.46
C VAL A 165 16.16 13.54 1.82
N PHE A 166 17.16 12.77 2.25
CA PHE A 166 18.49 13.26 2.61
C PHE A 166 19.53 12.46 1.83
N GLY A 167 20.66 13.10 1.56
CA GLY A 167 21.80 12.49 0.87
C GLY A 167 21.65 12.53 -0.66
N ASP A 168 22.39 11.64 -1.31
CA ASP A 168 22.47 11.59 -2.78
C ASP A 168 21.27 10.80 -3.35
N VAL A 169 20.24 11.54 -3.75
CA VAL A 169 19.01 11.01 -4.36
C VAL A 169 18.85 11.61 -5.75
N ASP A 170 18.52 10.80 -6.74
CA ASP A 170 18.24 11.30 -8.10
C ASP A 170 16.92 12.08 -8.13
N LEU A 171 17.03 13.39 -7.98
CA LEU A 171 15.90 14.33 -7.96
C LEU A 171 15.39 14.71 -9.35
N LYS A 172 16.02 14.25 -10.44
CA LYS A 172 15.67 14.67 -11.81
C LYS A 172 14.25 14.28 -12.23
N LYS A 173 13.67 13.29 -11.56
CA LYS A 173 12.32 12.79 -11.81
C LYS A 173 11.23 13.61 -11.09
N TYR A 174 11.59 14.46 -10.15
CA TYR A 174 10.67 15.12 -9.22
C TYR A 174 10.79 16.62 -9.28
N ASN A 175 9.73 17.31 -8.91
CA ASN A 175 9.81 18.72 -8.57
C ASN A 175 10.40 18.85 -7.16
N ALA A 176 11.67 19.14 -7.06
CA ALA A 176 12.38 19.20 -5.79
C ALA A 176 12.56 20.64 -5.30
N LEU A 177 12.32 20.85 -4.02
CA LEU A 177 12.64 22.09 -3.32
C LEU A 177 13.76 21.82 -2.31
N GLU A 178 14.89 22.48 -2.51
CA GLU A 178 15.96 22.44 -1.54
C GLU A 178 15.64 23.35 -0.34
N THR A 179 15.76 22.80 0.86
CA THR A 179 15.53 23.56 2.09
C THR A 179 16.87 23.87 2.75
N SER A 180 16.98 25.02 3.41
CA SER A 180 18.16 25.41 4.20
C SER A 180 18.31 24.62 5.51
N TYR A 181 17.47 23.62 5.72
CA TYR A 181 17.50 22.75 6.89
C TYR A 181 18.64 21.75 6.77
N SER A 182 19.57 21.76 7.72
CA SER A 182 20.65 20.78 7.83
C SER A 182 20.54 20.01 9.14
N GLU A 183 20.66 18.70 9.10
CA GLU A 183 20.79 17.84 10.26
C GLU A 183 22.25 17.49 10.50
N THR A 184 22.69 17.61 11.75
CA THR A 184 24.01 17.13 12.16
C THR A 184 23.81 15.84 12.97
N TRP A 185 24.28 14.72 12.43
CA TRP A 185 24.33 13.47 13.16
C TRP A 185 25.56 13.50 14.10
N ALA A 186 25.33 13.42 15.41
CA ALA A 186 26.39 13.15 16.35
C ALA A 186 26.57 11.63 16.49
N PHE A 187 27.77 11.16 16.18
CA PHE A 187 28.19 9.77 16.42
C PHE A 187 28.76 9.62 17.84
#